data_c8e3270bddee211e374bdf1a1923f85e
#
_entry.id   c8e3270bddee211e374bdf1a1923f85e
#
_cell.length_a   1.000
_cell.length_b   1.000
_cell.length_c   1.000
_cell.angle_alpha   90.00
_cell.angle_beta   90.00
_cell.angle_gamma   90.00
#
_symmetry.space_group_name_H-M   'P 1'
#
loop_
_entity.id
_entity.type
_entity.pdbx_description
1 polymer ?
#
loop_
_entity_poly.entity_id
_entity_poly.type
_entity_poly.pdbx_seq_one_letter_code
_entity_poly.pdbx_strand_id
1 'polypeptide(L)'
;MRKPRLPFNKKSATATAETLTLNQLIDFLGLHNVNGEALSEATYFACNKVLSEAIGKLPLKLQQYTPDKGIRIAREHPFYRTLNKRPNPFMTASTFWALMELCRNHHGNS
;
A
#
# COMPACT_ATOMS: atom_id res chain seq x y z
N MET A 1 -16.41 33.61 51.64
CA MET A 1 -15.72 33.95 50.42
C MET A 1 -16.27 33.09 49.27
N ARG A 2 -17.00 33.68 48.36
CA ARG A 2 -17.51 32.97 47.16
C ARG A 2 -16.42 33.02 46.12
N LYS A 3 -16.03 31.83 45.60
CA LYS A 3 -15.14 31.73 44.44
C LYS A 3 -15.84 32.27 43.19
N PRO A 4 -15.20 33.09 42.39
CA PRO A 4 -15.79 33.59 41.17
C PRO A 4 -15.99 32.36 40.24
N ARG A 5 -17.23 32.17 39.75
CA ARG A 5 -17.53 31.23 38.68
C ARG A 5 -16.97 31.79 37.41
N LEU A 6 -16.00 31.12 36.82
CA LEU A 6 -15.56 31.37 35.46
C LEU A 6 -16.77 31.15 34.53
N PRO A 7 -17.04 32.11 33.62
CA PRO A 7 -18.11 31.91 32.64
C PRO A 7 -17.72 30.75 31.74
N PHE A 8 -18.47 29.67 31.89
CA PHE A 8 -18.37 28.54 30.96
C PHE A 8 -18.95 29.01 29.63
N ASN A 9 -18.08 29.48 28.76
CA ASN A 9 -18.45 29.91 27.40
C ASN A 9 -18.81 28.62 26.62
N LYS A 10 -20.08 28.25 26.68
CA LYS A 10 -20.68 27.32 25.73
C LYS A 10 -20.75 28.01 24.36
N LYS A 11 -19.63 28.19 23.69
CA LYS A 11 -19.66 28.19 22.25
C LYS A 11 -19.86 26.75 21.83
N SER A 12 -21.12 26.42 21.62
CA SER A 12 -21.52 25.23 20.89
C SER A 12 -20.67 25.19 19.61
N ALA A 13 -19.75 24.26 19.58
CA ALA A 13 -19.16 23.84 18.34
C ALA A 13 -20.31 23.19 17.54
N THR A 14 -21.05 24.00 16.81
CA THR A 14 -21.80 23.53 15.66
C THR A 14 -20.74 23.08 14.68
N ALA A 15 -20.42 21.81 14.71
CA ALA A 15 -19.58 21.18 13.70
C ALA A 15 -20.40 21.22 12.39
N THR A 16 -20.39 22.36 11.74
CA THR A 16 -20.54 22.41 10.30
C THR A 16 -19.41 21.55 9.77
N ALA A 17 -19.74 20.58 8.95
CA ALA A 17 -18.76 19.75 8.25
C ALA A 17 -18.00 20.65 7.25
N GLU A 18 -17.21 21.56 7.77
CA GLU A 18 -16.22 22.27 7.00
C GLU A 18 -15.16 21.22 6.64
N THR A 19 -14.96 21.04 5.36
CA THR A 19 -13.84 20.29 4.83
C THR A 19 -12.57 20.83 5.48
N LEU A 20 -12.03 20.09 6.45
CA LEU A 20 -10.79 20.42 7.08
C LEU A 20 -9.73 20.55 5.98
N THR A 21 -9.12 21.72 5.87
CA THR A 21 -8.00 21.86 4.96
C THR A 21 -6.87 20.94 5.40
N LEU A 22 -6.05 20.49 4.47
CA LEU A 22 -4.92 19.61 4.76
C LEU A 22 -4.04 20.14 5.92
N ASN A 23 -3.85 21.47 5.98
CA ASN A 23 -3.08 22.11 7.03
C ASN A 23 -3.76 21.99 8.41
N GLN A 24 -5.07 22.13 8.49
CA GLN A 24 -5.83 21.95 9.72
C GLN A 24 -5.79 20.50 10.22
N LEU A 25 -5.78 19.55 9.30
CA LEU A 25 -5.62 18.15 9.64
C LEU A 25 -4.22 17.85 10.18
N ILE A 26 -3.19 18.43 9.57
CA ILE A 26 -1.80 18.30 9.99
C ILE A 26 -1.61 18.88 11.40
N ASP A 27 -2.20 20.05 11.68
CA ASP A 27 -2.18 20.70 13.01
C ASP A 27 -2.92 19.85 14.05
N PHE A 28 -4.06 19.29 13.70
CA PHE A 28 -4.86 18.43 14.58
C PHE A 28 -4.12 17.15 14.96
N LEU A 29 -3.38 16.57 14.01
CA LEU A 29 -2.58 15.37 14.24
C LEU A 29 -1.24 15.64 14.94
N GLY A 30 -0.93 16.90 15.25
CA GLY A 30 0.33 17.27 15.89
C GLY A 30 1.56 17.11 14.99
N LEU A 31 1.37 17.00 13.70
CA LEU A 31 2.42 16.80 12.70
C LEU A 31 3.05 18.15 12.24
N HIS A 32 3.10 19.11 13.13
CA HIS A 32 3.52 20.49 12.83
C HIS A 32 4.93 20.61 12.22
N ASN A 33 5.77 19.58 12.40
CA ASN A 33 7.13 19.53 11.86
C ASN A 33 7.28 18.59 10.65
N VAL A 34 6.17 18.01 10.15
CA VAL A 34 6.25 17.17 8.96
C VAL A 34 6.13 18.06 7.74
N ASN A 35 7.26 18.30 7.08
CA ASN A 35 7.28 18.98 5.79
C ASN A 35 6.34 18.25 4.82
N GLY A 36 5.63 18.99 3.97
CA GLY A 36 4.73 18.39 2.97
C GLY A 36 5.43 17.36 2.08
N GLU A 37 6.72 17.45 1.91
CA GLU A 37 7.57 16.47 1.23
C GLU A 37 7.56 15.12 1.95
N ALA A 38 7.74 15.09 3.28
CA ALA A 38 7.73 13.86 4.05
C ALA A 38 6.36 13.14 4.01
N LEU A 39 5.27 13.91 4.00
CA LEU A 39 3.92 13.35 3.85
C LEU A 39 3.70 12.79 2.44
N SER A 40 4.20 13.46 1.40
CA SER A 40 4.13 12.95 0.03
C SER A 40 4.97 11.69 -0.16
N GLU A 41 6.15 11.63 0.44
CA GLU A 41 6.99 10.43 0.48
C GLU A 41 6.30 9.26 1.20
N ALA A 42 5.73 9.52 2.37
CA ALA A 42 4.99 8.49 3.12
C ALA A 42 3.79 7.96 2.34
N THR A 43 3.05 8.83 1.67
CA THR A 43 1.91 8.46 0.83
C THR A 43 2.37 7.65 -0.38
N TYR A 44 3.42 8.08 -1.06
CA TYR A 44 4.02 7.36 -2.17
C TYR A 44 4.46 5.96 -1.77
N PHE A 45 5.16 5.85 -0.64
CA PHE A 45 5.59 4.56 -0.10
C PHE A 45 4.41 3.65 0.22
N ALA A 46 3.36 4.18 0.86
CA ALA A 46 2.15 3.43 1.17
C ALA A 46 1.45 2.90 -0.09
N CYS A 47 1.32 3.73 -1.12
CA CYS A 47 0.74 3.31 -2.40
C CYS A 47 1.56 2.21 -3.07
N ASN A 48 2.89 2.36 -3.14
CA ASN A 48 3.77 1.35 -3.70
C ASN A 48 3.72 0.03 -2.92
N LYS A 49 3.65 0.10 -1.61
CA LYS A 49 3.49 -1.08 -0.75
C LYS A 49 2.20 -1.83 -1.06
N VAL A 50 1.08 -1.13 -1.14
CA VAL A 50 -0.23 -1.74 -1.45
C VAL A 50 -0.21 -2.41 -2.84
N LEU A 51 0.34 -1.73 -3.85
CA LEU A 51 0.44 -2.28 -5.21
C LEU A 51 1.33 -3.53 -5.26
N SER A 52 2.51 -3.47 -4.64
CA SER A 52 3.45 -4.60 -4.63
C SER A 52 2.88 -5.80 -3.86
N GLU A 53 2.22 -5.58 -2.74
CA GLU A 53 1.54 -6.65 -2.00
C GLU A 53 0.37 -7.26 -2.78
N ALA A 54 -0.38 -6.46 -3.52
CA ALA A 54 -1.47 -6.96 -4.36
C ALA A 54 -0.95 -7.91 -5.44
N ILE A 55 0.11 -7.54 -6.14
CA ILE A 55 0.77 -8.39 -7.14
C ILE A 55 1.39 -9.63 -6.50
N GLY A 56 2.07 -9.49 -5.36
CA GLY A 56 2.67 -10.61 -4.64
C GLY A 56 1.66 -11.66 -4.15
N LYS A 57 0.41 -11.27 -3.93
CA LYS A 57 -0.67 -12.20 -3.55
C LYS A 57 -1.24 -12.98 -4.74
N LEU A 58 -1.00 -12.55 -5.98
CA LEU A 58 -1.49 -13.23 -7.17
C LEU A 58 -0.60 -14.45 -7.49
N PRO A 59 -1.17 -15.67 -7.51
CA PRO A 59 -0.40 -16.85 -7.88
C PRO A 59 -0.16 -16.86 -9.38
N LEU A 60 1.09 -16.78 -9.81
CA LEU A 60 1.46 -16.98 -11.20
C LEU A 60 1.35 -18.46 -11.58
N LYS A 61 0.51 -18.76 -12.55
CA LYS A 61 0.27 -20.11 -13.06
C LYS A 61 0.76 -20.21 -14.49
N LEU A 62 1.66 -21.16 -14.74
CA LEU A 62 2.09 -21.48 -16.09
C LEU A 62 0.99 -22.28 -16.79
N GLN A 63 0.56 -21.81 -17.94
CA GLN A 63 -0.47 -22.43 -18.75
C GLN A 63 0.12 -22.94 -20.07
N GLN A 64 -0.35 -24.09 -20.51
CA GLN A 64 0.03 -24.71 -21.78
C GLN A 64 -1.19 -24.93 -22.65
N TYR A 65 -1.07 -24.59 -23.92
CA TYR A 65 -2.09 -24.92 -24.91
C TYR A 65 -2.03 -26.42 -25.25
N THR A 66 -3.19 -27.06 -25.22
CA THR A 66 -3.35 -28.42 -25.66
C THR A 66 -3.81 -28.45 -27.14
N PRO A 67 -3.42 -29.46 -27.95
CA PRO A 67 -3.82 -29.56 -29.36
C PRO A 67 -5.32 -29.47 -29.58
N ASP A 68 -6.11 -29.90 -28.61
CA ASP A 68 -7.58 -29.89 -28.63
C ASP A 68 -8.21 -28.52 -28.32
N LYS A 69 -7.45 -27.42 -28.50
CA LYS A 69 -7.85 -26.03 -28.20
C LYS A 69 -8.18 -25.73 -26.72
N GLY A 70 -7.75 -26.60 -25.81
CA GLY A 70 -7.88 -26.42 -24.38
C GLY A 70 -6.64 -25.71 -23.77
N ILE A 71 -6.84 -25.14 -22.57
CA ILE A 71 -5.76 -24.57 -21.77
C ILE A 71 -5.66 -25.40 -20.49
N ARG A 72 -4.47 -25.94 -20.20
CA ARG A 72 -4.21 -26.63 -18.93
C ARG A 72 -3.03 -26.03 -18.20
N ILE A 73 -3.00 -26.19 -16.89
CA ILE A 73 -1.88 -25.75 -16.06
C ILE A 73 -0.71 -26.71 -16.27
N ALA A 74 0.43 -26.19 -16.72
CA ALA A 74 1.64 -26.96 -16.99
C ALA A 74 2.44 -27.20 -15.70
N ARG A 75 1.96 -28.09 -14.83
CA ARG A 75 2.62 -28.39 -13.54
C ARG A 75 3.93 -29.14 -13.70
N GLU A 76 4.10 -29.87 -14.78
CA GLU A 76 5.27 -30.69 -15.09
C GLU A 76 6.43 -29.87 -15.67
N HIS A 77 6.15 -28.65 -16.08
CA HIS A 77 7.17 -27.78 -16.68
C HIS A 77 8.18 -27.31 -15.60
N PRO A 78 9.49 -27.33 -15.86
CA PRO A 78 10.51 -26.96 -14.88
C PRO A 78 10.34 -25.54 -14.34
N PHE A 79 9.91 -24.60 -15.17
CA PHE A 79 9.63 -23.23 -14.75
C PHE A 79 8.40 -23.07 -13.85
N TYR A 80 7.50 -24.04 -13.81
CA TYR A 80 6.32 -23.95 -12.94
C TYR A 80 6.70 -23.82 -11.48
N ARG A 81 7.67 -24.61 -11.04
CA ARG A 81 8.17 -24.57 -9.66
C ARG A 81 8.86 -23.25 -9.34
N THR A 82 9.66 -22.76 -10.26
CA THR A 82 10.39 -21.48 -10.12
C THR A 82 9.44 -20.32 -10.05
N LEU A 83 8.44 -20.24 -10.92
CA LEU A 83 7.50 -19.12 -10.95
C LEU A 83 6.50 -19.12 -9.79
N ASN A 84 6.05 -20.31 -9.38
CA ASN A 84 4.95 -20.44 -8.41
C ASN A 84 5.41 -20.66 -6.98
N LYS A 85 6.55 -21.34 -6.76
CA LYS A 85 7.00 -21.71 -5.40
C LYS A 85 8.25 -20.95 -4.96
N ARG A 86 9.35 -21.14 -5.65
CA ARG A 86 10.66 -20.60 -5.27
C ARG A 86 11.46 -20.16 -6.49
N PRO A 87 11.48 -18.88 -6.81
CA PRO A 87 12.32 -18.34 -7.88
C PRO A 87 13.81 -18.43 -7.53
N ASN A 88 14.15 -18.29 -6.23
CA ASN A 88 15.49 -18.45 -5.73
C ASN A 88 15.50 -19.10 -4.32
N PRO A 89 16.66 -19.54 -3.79
CA PRO A 89 16.73 -20.21 -2.48
C PRO A 89 16.41 -19.28 -1.30
N PHE A 90 16.50 -17.97 -1.47
CA PHE A 90 16.41 -16.99 -0.38
C PHE A 90 15.01 -16.44 -0.15
N MET A 91 14.10 -16.49 -1.13
CA MET A 91 12.79 -15.90 -1.02
C MET A 91 11.70 -16.74 -1.68
N THR A 92 10.46 -16.53 -1.23
CA THR A 92 9.28 -17.15 -1.84
C THR A 92 8.89 -16.44 -3.14
N ALA A 93 8.08 -17.09 -3.96
CA ALA A 93 7.57 -16.51 -5.20
C ALA A 93 6.78 -15.21 -4.94
N SER A 94 5.94 -15.20 -3.90
CA SER A 94 5.17 -14.02 -3.51
C SER A 94 6.06 -12.81 -3.19
N THR A 95 7.09 -13.01 -2.38
CA THR A 95 8.05 -11.96 -2.02
C THR A 95 8.83 -11.48 -3.24
N PHE A 96 9.22 -12.38 -4.11
CA PHE A 96 9.94 -12.04 -5.34
C PHE A 96 9.10 -11.14 -6.27
N TRP A 97 7.86 -11.51 -6.52
CA TRP A 97 6.98 -10.73 -7.38
C TRP A 97 6.61 -9.38 -6.78
N ALA A 98 6.40 -9.32 -5.46
CA ALA A 98 6.18 -8.06 -4.77
C ALA A 98 7.41 -7.14 -4.88
N LEU A 99 8.61 -7.67 -4.75
CA LEU A 99 9.85 -6.92 -4.90
C LEU A 99 10.05 -6.41 -6.34
N MET A 100 9.79 -7.26 -7.33
CA MET A 100 9.87 -6.88 -8.75
C MET A 100 8.94 -5.72 -9.07
N GLU A 101 7.69 -5.76 -8.58
CA GLU A 101 6.73 -4.68 -8.75
C GLU A 101 7.16 -3.41 -8.04
N LEU A 102 7.69 -3.52 -6.83
CA LEU A 102 8.22 -2.38 -6.08
C LEU A 102 9.36 -1.70 -6.86
N CYS A 103 10.31 -2.48 -7.35
CA CYS A 103 11.42 -1.96 -8.15
C CYS A 103 10.95 -1.31 -9.46
N ARG A 104 9.97 -1.92 -10.13
CA ARG A 104 9.39 -1.36 -11.35
C ARG A 104 8.74 -0.01 -11.11
N ASN A 105 7.96 0.13 -10.04
CA ASN A 105 7.29 1.38 -9.71
C ASN A 105 8.26 2.48 -9.25
N HIS A 106 9.33 2.09 -8.57
CA HIS A 106 10.30 3.04 -8.01
C HIS A 106 11.36 3.48 -9.03
N HIS A 107 11.85 2.58 -9.84
CA HIS A 107 12.93 2.82 -10.79
C HIS A 107 12.48 2.81 -12.25
N GLY A 108 11.24 2.40 -12.53
CA GLY A 108 10.74 2.24 -13.90
C GLY A 108 11.33 1.04 -14.65
N ASN A 109 12.17 0.26 -13.98
CA ASN A 109 12.83 -0.94 -14.53
C ASN A 109 12.98 -2.00 -13.44
N SER A 110 12.89 -3.24 -13.83
CA SER A 110 13.00 -4.40 -12.93
C SER A 110 13.97 -5.43 -13.49
#